data_aa5a1293c217c4e8cca86b42d88168d7
#
_entry.id   aa5a1293c217c4e8cca86b42d88168d7
#
_cell.length_a   1.000
_cell.length_b   1.000
_cell.length_c   1.000
_cell.angle_alpha   90.00
_cell.angle_beta   90.00
_cell.angle_gamma   90.00
#
_symmetry.space_group_name_H-M   'P 1'
#
loop_
_entity.id
_entity.type
_entity.pdbx_description
1 polymer ?
#
loop_
_entity_poly.entity_id
_entity_poly.type
_entity_poly.pdbx_seq_one_letter_code
_entity_poly.pdbx_strand_id
1 'polypeptide(L)'
;MIARIWQGTVPLGKAVAYLDLMRRVALPDYTAVPGNRGAWCLSRTEGELTHVQMLTFWDDIAAITRFAGADYERAKYYDFDPDYLITLEPRVVHYHVDAAESA
;
A
#
# COMPACT_ATOMS: atom_id res chain seq x y z
N MET A 1 2.69 -17.46 0.83
CA MET A 1 2.11 -16.16 0.45
C MET A 1 2.38 -15.16 1.56
N ILE A 2 2.68 -13.94 1.17
CA ILE A 2 3.04 -12.86 2.10
C ILE A 2 2.06 -11.71 1.92
N ALA A 3 1.58 -11.16 3.04
CA ALA A 3 0.81 -9.92 3.07
C ALA A 3 1.77 -8.76 3.37
N ARG A 4 1.66 -7.69 2.59
CA ARG A 4 2.43 -6.45 2.78
C ARG A 4 1.45 -5.33 3.08
N ILE A 5 1.72 -4.60 4.16
CA ILE A 5 0.85 -3.51 4.60
C ILE A 5 1.65 -2.21 4.62
N TRP A 6 1.23 -1.28 3.79
CA TRP A 6 1.69 0.10 3.78
C TRP A 6 0.63 0.99 4.44
N GLN A 7 1.05 1.98 5.20
CA GLN A 7 0.15 2.91 5.88
C GLN A 7 0.55 4.35 5.59
N GLY A 8 -0.47 5.20 5.47
CA GLY A 8 -0.29 6.63 5.35
C GLY A 8 -1.49 7.38 5.89
N THR A 9 -1.31 8.65 6.20
CA THR A 9 -2.36 9.52 6.71
C THR A 9 -2.37 10.81 5.92
N VAL A 10 -3.55 11.25 5.49
CA VAL A 10 -3.74 12.49 4.76
C VAL A 10 -4.75 13.39 5.49
N PRO A 11 -4.66 14.71 5.36
CA PRO A 11 -5.72 15.59 5.83
C PRO A 11 -7.04 15.27 5.15
N LEU A 12 -8.15 15.40 5.88
CA LEU A 12 -9.49 15.10 5.36
C LEU A 12 -9.76 15.80 4.03
N GLY A 13 -9.36 17.06 3.89
CA GLY A 13 -9.58 17.82 2.67
C GLY A 13 -8.84 17.30 1.44
N LYS A 14 -7.84 16.43 1.62
CA LYS A 14 -7.07 15.82 0.54
C LYS A 14 -7.44 14.37 0.27
N ALA A 15 -8.35 13.80 1.06
CA ALA A 15 -8.64 12.36 1.02
C ALA A 15 -9.22 11.91 -0.32
N VAL A 16 -10.20 12.63 -0.87
CA VAL A 16 -10.83 12.25 -2.14
C VAL A 16 -9.80 12.20 -3.27
N ALA A 17 -8.97 13.22 -3.39
CA ALA A 17 -7.95 13.29 -4.43
C ALA A 17 -6.89 12.20 -4.24
N TYR A 18 -6.47 11.96 -3.00
CA TYR A 18 -5.46 10.95 -2.72
C TYR A 18 -5.98 9.52 -3.01
N LEU A 19 -7.19 9.20 -2.59
CA LEU A 19 -7.78 7.90 -2.85
C LEU A 19 -7.99 7.67 -4.34
N ASP A 20 -8.28 8.71 -5.10
CA ASP A 20 -8.36 8.62 -6.56
C ASP A 20 -6.98 8.26 -7.16
N LEU A 21 -5.91 8.86 -6.67
CA LEU A 21 -4.55 8.51 -7.09
C LEU A 21 -4.20 7.06 -6.73
N MET A 22 -4.65 6.58 -5.58
CA MET A 22 -4.45 5.17 -5.19
C MET A 22 -5.14 4.24 -6.20
N ARG A 23 -6.36 4.55 -6.61
CA ARG A 23 -7.10 3.74 -7.60
C ARG A 23 -6.44 3.77 -8.97
N ARG A 24 -6.03 4.96 -9.44
CA ARG A 24 -5.54 5.13 -10.82
C ARG A 24 -4.07 4.79 -11.00
N VAL A 25 -3.26 4.99 -9.96
CA VAL A 25 -1.80 4.83 -10.06
C VAL A 25 -1.31 3.66 -9.23
N ALA A 26 -1.58 3.66 -7.93
CA ALA A 26 -0.98 2.68 -7.03
C ALA A 26 -1.50 1.26 -7.26
N LEU A 27 -2.81 1.05 -7.27
CA LEU A 27 -3.37 -0.28 -7.45
C LEU A 27 -2.91 -0.95 -8.75
N PRO A 28 -2.97 -0.27 -9.92
CA PRO A 28 -2.43 -0.86 -11.15
C PRO A 28 -0.93 -1.17 -11.09
N ASP A 29 -0.16 -0.33 -10.42
CA ASP A 29 1.29 -0.52 -10.26
C ASP A 29 1.58 -1.80 -9.47
N TYR A 30 0.85 -2.05 -8.38
CA TYR A 30 0.97 -3.29 -7.62
C TYR A 30 0.62 -4.52 -8.45
N THR A 31 -0.55 -4.48 -9.09
CA THR A 31 -1.09 -5.67 -9.77
C THR A 31 -0.37 -6.02 -11.07
N ALA A 32 0.41 -5.08 -11.63
CA ALA A 32 1.23 -5.34 -12.82
C ALA A 32 2.48 -6.16 -12.50
N VAL A 33 2.88 -6.30 -11.25
CA VAL A 33 4.11 -7.00 -10.87
C VAL A 33 3.88 -8.51 -10.85
N PRO A 34 4.71 -9.29 -11.56
CA PRO A 34 4.62 -10.75 -11.49
C PRO A 34 4.78 -11.25 -10.04
N GLY A 35 3.86 -12.10 -9.62
CA GLY A 35 3.84 -12.63 -8.25
C GLY A 35 2.96 -11.84 -7.30
N ASN A 36 2.39 -10.71 -7.72
CA ASN A 36 1.35 -10.04 -6.95
C ASN A 36 0.04 -10.85 -7.04
N ARG A 37 -0.61 -11.04 -5.89
CA ARG A 37 -1.84 -11.82 -5.75
C ARG A 37 -3.06 -10.97 -5.46
N GLY A 38 -2.93 -9.67 -5.53
CA GLY A 38 -4.02 -8.73 -5.33
C GLY A 38 -3.60 -7.56 -4.47
N ALA A 39 -4.36 -6.47 -4.59
CA ALA A 39 -4.10 -5.22 -3.89
C ALA A 39 -5.42 -4.57 -3.52
N TRP A 40 -5.50 -4.09 -2.30
CA TRP A 40 -6.67 -3.39 -1.77
C TRP A 40 -6.24 -2.07 -1.13
N CYS A 41 -6.97 -1.02 -1.44
CA CYS A 41 -6.82 0.26 -0.77
C CYS A 41 -7.92 0.37 0.27
N LEU A 42 -7.53 0.50 1.52
CA LEU A 42 -8.44 0.63 2.66
C LEU A 42 -8.34 2.04 3.19
N SER A 43 -9.46 2.60 3.63
CA SER A 43 -9.45 3.91 4.26
C SER A 43 -10.47 4.01 5.39
N ARG A 44 -10.16 4.86 6.38
CA ARG A 44 -11.11 5.29 7.40
C ARG A 44 -10.83 6.73 7.78
N THR A 45 -11.88 7.46 8.09
CA THR A 45 -11.77 8.84 8.53
C THR A 45 -11.97 8.93 10.03
N GLU A 46 -11.11 9.68 10.69
CA GLU A 46 -11.16 9.95 12.13
C GLU A 46 -10.87 11.44 12.33
N GLY A 47 -11.91 12.22 12.69
CA GLY A 47 -11.77 13.66 12.82
C GLY A 47 -11.33 14.30 11.50
N GLU A 48 -10.26 15.06 11.55
CA GLU A 48 -9.70 15.78 10.40
C GLU A 48 -8.68 14.96 9.59
N LEU A 49 -8.57 13.67 9.88
CA LEU A 49 -7.60 12.79 9.25
C LEU A 49 -8.27 11.62 8.54
N THR A 50 -7.72 11.23 7.40
CA THR A 50 -8.07 9.97 6.74
C THR A 50 -6.84 9.07 6.74
N HIS A 51 -7.01 7.90 7.35
CA HIS A 51 -6.00 6.85 7.39
C HIS A 51 -6.17 5.93 6.19
N VAL A 52 -5.07 5.67 5.50
CA VAL A 52 -5.06 4.85 4.28
C VAL A 52 -4.12 3.68 4.49
N GLN A 53 -4.56 2.49 4.10
CA GLN A 53 -3.70 1.31 4.05
C GLN A 53 -3.75 0.70 2.66
N MET A 54 -2.58 0.26 2.19
CA MET A 54 -2.51 -0.60 1.02
C MET A 54 -2.19 -2.00 1.50
N LEU A 55 -3.15 -2.89 1.37
CA LEU A 55 -3.02 -4.30 1.70
C LEU A 55 -2.78 -5.07 0.42
N THR A 56 -1.60 -5.68 0.30
CA THR A 56 -1.20 -6.39 -0.91
C THR A 56 -0.72 -7.80 -0.56
N PHE A 57 -0.95 -8.74 -1.47
CA PHE A 57 -0.56 -10.13 -1.29
C PHE A 57 0.40 -10.55 -2.39
N TRP A 58 1.38 -11.37 -2.02
CA TRP A 58 2.51 -11.73 -2.88
C TRP A 58 2.86 -13.20 -2.72
N ASP A 59 3.34 -13.81 -3.81
CA ASP A 59 3.79 -15.20 -3.78
C ASP A 59 4.94 -15.42 -2.80
N ASP A 60 5.92 -14.51 -2.82
CA ASP A 60 7.16 -14.63 -2.05
C ASP A 60 7.88 -13.27 -1.95
N ILE A 61 9.00 -13.26 -1.24
CA ILE A 61 9.86 -12.08 -1.10
C ILE A 61 10.43 -11.62 -2.45
N ALA A 62 10.76 -12.56 -3.34
CA ALA A 62 11.29 -12.20 -4.66
C ALA A 62 10.29 -11.36 -5.46
N ALA A 63 9.00 -11.68 -5.38
CA ALA A 63 7.95 -10.88 -6.01
C ALA A 63 7.86 -9.48 -5.41
N ILE A 64 7.97 -9.36 -4.09
CA ILE A 64 7.96 -8.06 -3.40
C ILE A 64 9.16 -7.21 -3.84
N THR A 65 10.34 -7.80 -3.99
CA THR A 65 11.53 -7.06 -4.42
C THR A 65 11.41 -6.53 -5.86
N ARG A 66 10.63 -7.19 -6.71
CA ARG A 66 10.35 -6.66 -8.06
C ARG A 66 9.58 -5.34 -7.99
N PHE A 67 8.77 -5.16 -6.96
CA PHE A 67 8.02 -3.93 -6.73
C PHE A 67 8.81 -2.90 -5.94
N ALA A 68 9.37 -3.30 -4.80
CA ALA A 68 9.91 -2.40 -3.79
C ALA A 68 11.43 -2.23 -3.85
N GLY A 69 12.13 -3.07 -4.61
CA GLY A 69 13.60 -3.07 -4.66
C GLY A 69 14.21 -4.02 -3.64
N ALA A 70 15.55 -4.03 -3.56
CA ALA A 70 16.30 -4.98 -2.72
C ALA A 70 15.98 -4.85 -1.23
N ASP A 71 15.80 -3.62 -0.73
CA ASP A 71 15.34 -3.37 0.64
C ASP A 71 13.81 -3.41 0.66
N TYR A 72 13.26 -4.60 0.59
CA TYR A 72 11.82 -4.80 0.42
C TYR A 72 10.98 -4.34 1.62
N GLU A 73 11.58 -4.15 2.78
CA GLU A 73 10.88 -3.63 3.97
C GLU A 73 10.70 -2.12 3.91
N ARG A 74 11.37 -1.46 2.96
CA ARG A 74 11.27 -0.03 2.77
C ARG A 74 9.97 0.31 2.04
N ALA A 75 9.28 1.37 2.48
CA ALA A 75 8.11 1.89 1.79
C ALA A 75 8.51 2.47 0.43
N LYS A 76 7.69 2.20 -0.58
CA LYS A 76 7.83 2.80 -1.90
C LYS A 76 6.86 3.98 -1.99
N TYR A 77 7.39 5.14 -2.33
CA TYR A 77 6.59 6.36 -2.50
C TYR A 77 6.57 6.83 -3.94
N TYR A 78 5.50 7.50 -4.31
CA TYR A 78 5.35 8.17 -5.59
C TYR A 78 5.70 9.64 -5.46
N ASP A 79 6.01 10.30 -6.58
CA ASP A 79 6.41 11.71 -6.57
C ASP A 79 5.34 12.64 -5.98
N PHE A 80 4.06 12.26 -6.09
CA PHE A 80 2.97 13.06 -5.53
C PHE A 80 2.76 12.86 -4.02
N ASP A 81 3.27 11.77 -3.43
CA ASP A 81 2.99 11.46 -2.03
C ASP A 81 3.33 12.57 -1.03
N PRO A 82 4.46 13.29 -1.16
CA PRO A 82 4.76 14.37 -0.23
C PRO A 82 3.74 15.51 -0.21
N ASP A 83 2.97 15.69 -1.29
CA ASP A 83 1.94 16.73 -1.37
C ASP A 83 0.67 16.37 -0.59
N TYR A 84 0.51 15.12 -0.22
CA TYR A 84 -0.70 14.60 0.43
C TYR A 84 -0.44 14.06 1.84
N LEU A 85 0.61 13.26 1.99
CA LEU A 85 0.87 12.55 3.24
C LEU A 85 1.41 13.49 4.31
N ILE A 86 0.88 13.34 5.53
CA ILE A 86 1.34 14.09 6.69
C ILE A 86 2.74 13.63 7.08
N THR A 87 2.97 12.32 7.02
CA THR A 87 4.26 11.70 7.34
C THR A 87 4.58 10.65 6.29
N LEU A 88 5.85 10.57 5.90
CA LEU A 88 6.35 9.52 5.01
C LEU A 88 7.05 8.46 5.88
N GLU A 89 6.29 7.43 6.28
CA GLU A 89 6.84 6.33 7.07
C GLU A 89 7.89 5.59 6.24
N PRO A 90 9.09 5.30 6.78
CA PRO A 90 10.16 4.69 6.00
C PRO A 90 9.95 3.20 5.74
N ARG A 91 9.15 2.53 6.56
CA ARG A 91 9.00 1.07 6.55
C ARG A 91 7.57 0.64 6.37
N VAL A 92 7.42 -0.56 5.81
CA VAL A 92 6.17 -1.29 5.74
C VAL A 92 6.25 -2.55 6.59
N VAL A 93 5.12 -3.22 6.80
CA VAL A 93 5.04 -4.44 7.63
C VAL A 93 4.67 -5.62 6.73
N HIS A 94 5.32 -6.76 6.95
CA HIS A 94 5.01 -8.00 6.26
C HIS A 94 4.55 -9.07 7.25
N TYR A 95 3.61 -9.89 6.81
CA TYR A 95 3.15 -11.06 7.53
C TYR A 95 3.14 -12.27 6.61
N HIS A 96 3.48 -13.43 7.13
CA HIS A 96 3.15 -14.67 6.44
C HIS A 96 1.66 -14.89 6.54
N VAL A 97 1.05 -15.27 5.42
CA VAL A 97 -0.35 -15.69 5.45
C VAL A 97 -0.37 -17.13 5.94
N ASP A 98 -0.77 -17.31 7.18
CA ASP A 98 -0.82 -18.63 7.82
C ASP A 98 -1.96 -19.48 7.28
N ALA A 99 -3.13 -18.85 7.12
CA ALA A 99 -4.32 -19.52 6.61
C ALA A 99 -5.22 -18.50 5.91
N ALA A 100 -5.97 -18.98 4.92
CA ALA A 100 -6.97 -18.18 4.23
C ALA A 100 -8.15 -19.07 3.89
N GLU A 101 -9.34 -18.49 3.87
CA GLU A 101 -10.57 -19.19 3.52
C GLU A 101 -11.44 -18.24 2.67
N SER A 102 -11.97 -18.76 1.57
CA SER A 102 -12.88 -18.00 0.72
C SER A 102 -14.33 -18.28 1.11
N ALA A 103 -15.14 -17.21 1.16
CA ALA A 103 -16.57 -17.34 1.40
C ALA A 103 -17.31 -17.81 0.15
#